data_cd93cb01ef5515e4ba917bfecd09cab7
#
_entry.id   cd93cb01ef5515e4ba917bfecd09cab7
#
_cell.length_a   1.000
_cell.length_b   1.000
_cell.length_c   1.000
_cell.angle_alpha   90.00
_cell.angle_beta   90.00
_cell.angle_gamma   90.00
#
_symmetry.space_group_name_H-M   'P 1'
#
loop_
_entity.id
_entity.type
_entity.pdbx_description
1 polymer ?
#
loop_
_entity_poly.entity_id
_entity_poly.type
_entity_poly.pdbx_seq_one_letter_code
_entity_poly.pdbx_strand_id
1 'polypeptide(L)'
;MERLETQTYNGDSTSFEKEMLALLDEQIFLTDSVFARLPMGVEIYDASGILRCLNERARLMYGVELDAVINKVNLFKSPYVDEALLARIQSGDDIVLEFEYDFDRMNKEYFHTSNKDTIIYEVKIVPITNKQGTIVGHILLTNDVTSTKEAEYRTEESKKNLEMAMEAANMSSWVYDVYKMKFGILHGNSVFKSGMSLEQLLPMLHPQDCAPLRELFSRLINKEVLQGQLTVRVFNEQEGEFRHYESRMRLSTEHFGKLQIVGTLLDVTEKLQMAKKTQDLLVKRELAMKVNDIVHWDFNVQMQTFEAYNDPVNDYASDKLVSLEEYLNVIHPEDRSLVNDALQSMLLGRNMNINLTCRIQTRHDDTWQYCNIT
;
A
#
# COMPACT_ATOMS: atom_id res chain seq x y z
N MET A 1 20.13 23.34 92.04
CA MET A 1 20.46 21.91 91.90
C MET A 1 19.14 21.17 91.84
N GLU A 2 18.56 21.09 90.63
CA GLU A 2 17.36 20.29 90.38
C GLU A 2 17.79 18.96 89.74
N ARG A 3 17.40 17.90 90.35
CA ARG A 3 17.58 16.53 89.91
C ARG A 3 16.59 16.29 88.73
N LEU A 4 17.09 16.04 87.54
CA LEU A 4 16.33 15.45 86.46
C LEU A 4 16.07 13.99 86.79
N GLU A 5 14.81 13.67 87.07
CA GLU A 5 14.31 12.29 87.19
C GLU A 5 14.29 11.68 85.78
N THR A 6 15.09 10.65 85.62
CA THR A 6 15.01 9.78 84.40
C THR A 6 13.76 8.90 84.52
N GLN A 7 12.71 9.26 83.80
CA GLN A 7 11.60 8.33 83.47
C GLN A 7 12.12 7.22 82.58
N THR A 8 12.31 6.06 83.15
CA THR A 8 12.46 4.82 82.40
C THR A 8 11.12 4.49 81.74
N TYR A 9 11.05 4.68 80.43
CA TYR A 9 9.94 4.20 79.62
C TYR A 9 10.11 2.69 79.43
N ASN A 10 9.45 1.89 80.26
CA ASN A 10 9.20 0.47 80.04
C ASN A 10 7.93 0.34 79.20
N GLY A 11 8.02 0.68 77.94
CA GLY A 11 6.99 0.43 76.95
C GLY A 11 7.48 -0.64 75.99
N ASP A 12 6.81 -1.75 76.00
CA ASP A 12 6.75 -2.89 75.08
C ASP A 12 7.70 -2.84 73.89
N SER A 13 8.97 -3.21 74.08
CA SER A 13 9.93 -3.45 73.00
C SER A 13 9.42 -4.53 71.99
N THR A 14 8.60 -5.44 72.46
CA THR A 14 7.96 -6.50 71.65
C THR A 14 6.88 -6.00 70.69
N SER A 15 6.19 -4.88 70.97
CA SER A 15 5.19 -4.28 70.13
C SER A 15 5.84 -3.54 68.98
N PHE A 16 6.87 -2.73 69.25
CA PHE A 16 7.61 -1.97 68.21
C PHE A 16 8.40 -2.88 67.30
N GLU A 17 9.02 -3.93 67.78
CA GLU A 17 9.68 -4.94 66.94
C GLU A 17 8.70 -5.67 66.04
N LYS A 18 7.50 -6.00 66.56
CA LYS A 18 6.44 -6.62 65.74
C LYS A 18 5.90 -5.67 64.63
N GLU A 19 5.69 -4.40 64.95
CA GLU A 19 5.27 -3.40 63.95
C GLU A 19 6.36 -3.15 62.94
N MET A 20 7.63 -3.09 63.34
CA MET A 20 8.75 -2.93 62.41
C MET A 20 8.91 -4.14 61.48
N LEU A 21 8.78 -5.37 62.00
CA LEU A 21 8.79 -6.59 61.20
C LEU A 21 7.60 -6.64 60.26
N ALA A 22 6.40 -6.25 60.68
CA ALA A 22 5.23 -6.18 59.80
C ALA A 22 5.40 -5.15 58.67
N LEU A 23 5.98 -3.98 58.95
CA LEU A 23 6.30 -2.98 57.93
C LEU A 23 7.37 -3.47 56.94
N LEU A 24 8.38 -4.19 57.41
CA LEU A 24 9.41 -4.80 56.58
C LEU A 24 8.81 -5.90 55.68
N ASP A 25 7.96 -6.75 56.24
CA ASP A 25 7.26 -7.80 55.47
C ASP A 25 6.32 -7.20 54.45
N GLU A 26 5.61 -6.10 54.75
CA GLU A 26 4.76 -5.38 53.81
C GLU A 26 5.57 -4.74 52.68
N GLN A 27 6.74 -4.15 52.95
CA GLN A 27 7.63 -3.60 51.93
C GLN A 27 8.21 -4.70 51.03
N ILE A 28 8.61 -5.85 51.59
CA ILE A 28 9.09 -7.00 50.84
C ILE A 28 7.95 -7.52 49.94
N PHE A 29 6.75 -7.72 50.50
CA PHE A 29 5.59 -8.16 49.76
C PHE A 29 5.21 -7.22 48.60
N LEU A 30 5.23 -5.90 48.80
CA LEU A 30 4.98 -4.91 47.76
C LEU A 30 6.05 -4.97 46.67
N THR A 31 7.31 -5.11 47.07
CA THR A 31 8.44 -5.21 46.10
C THR A 31 8.33 -6.47 45.24
N ASP A 32 8.06 -7.60 45.85
CA ASP A 32 7.88 -8.88 45.16
C ASP A 32 6.65 -8.83 44.25
N SER A 33 5.56 -8.24 44.71
CA SER A 33 4.33 -8.11 43.90
C SER A 33 4.52 -7.19 42.69
N VAL A 34 5.26 -6.10 42.84
CA VAL A 34 5.60 -5.20 41.71
C VAL A 34 6.53 -5.92 40.74
N PHE A 35 7.58 -6.55 41.22
CA PHE A 35 8.54 -7.30 40.43
C PHE A 35 7.87 -8.40 39.59
N ALA A 36 6.97 -9.17 40.17
CA ALA A 36 6.25 -10.25 39.49
C ALA A 36 5.28 -9.74 38.43
N ARG A 37 4.73 -8.53 38.58
CA ARG A 37 3.70 -7.95 37.71
C ARG A 37 4.22 -6.99 36.64
N LEU A 38 5.53 -6.76 36.58
CA LEU A 38 6.10 -5.95 35.50
C LEU A 38 5.76 -6.53 34.12
N PRO A 39 5.35 -5.73 33.15
CA PRO A 39 4.97 -6.21 31.84
C PRO A 39 6.15 -6.67 30.95
N MET A 40 7.38 -6.50 31.45
CA MET A 40 8.64 -6.90 30.81
C MET A 40 9.33 -7.99 31.63
N GLY A 41 10.17 -8.77 30.96
CA GLY A 41 11.08 -9.69 31.61
C GLY A 41 12.14 -8.93 32.41
N VAL A 42 12.38 -9.31 33.66
CA VAL A 42 13.43 -8.74 34.50
C VAL A 42 14.29 -9.86 35.05
N GLU A 43 15.59 -9.75 34.84
CA GLU A 43 16.59 -10.68 35.31
C GLU A 43 17.65 -9.90 36.11
N ILE A 44 18.11 -10.48 37.21
CA ILE A 44 19.14 -9.90 38.07
C ILE A 44 20.32 -10.86 38.16
N TYR A 45 21.46 -10.35 37.80
CA TYR A 45 22.73 -11.05 37.80
C TYR A 45 23.68 -10.46 38.85
N ASP A 46 24.51 -11.28 39.47
CA ASP A 46 25.56 -10.78 40.35
C ASP A 46 26.79 -10.25 39.56
N ALA A 47 27.81 -9.76 40.28
CA ALA A 47 29.02 -9.22 39.67
C ALA A 47 29.81 -10.23 38.82
N SER A 48 29.63 -11.53 39.04
CA SER A 48 30.24 -12.59 38.22
C SER A 48 29.37 -13.01 37.02
N GLY A 49 28.23 -12.35 36.82
CA GLY A 49 27.29 -12.62 35.75
C GLY A 49 26.36 -13.81 36.00
N ILE A 50 26.30 -14.34 37.24
CA ILE A 50 25.42 -15.46 37.59
C ILE A 50 24.01 -14.95 37.84
N LEU A 51 23.00 -15.57 37.20
CA LEU A 51 21.58 -15.26 37.39
C LEU A 51 21.14 -15.57 38.82
N ARG A 52 20.66 -14.55 39.53
CA ARG A 52 20.21 -14.66 40.90
C ARG A 52 18.70 -14.61 41.05
N CYS A 53 18.04 -13.86 40.16
CA CYS A 53 16.60 -13.69 40.19
C CYS A 53 16.06 -13.40 38.80
N LEU A 54 14.84 -13.87 38.53
CA LEU A 54 14.06 -13.43 37.35
C LEU A 54 12.57 -13.38 37.75
N ASN A 55 11.83 -12.47 37.12
CA ASN A 55 10.41 -12.34 37.37
C ASN A 55 9.58 -13.37 36.57
N GLU A 56 8.30 -13.49 36.92
CA GLU A 56 7.38 -14.41 36.26
C GLU A 56 7.26 -14.12 34.75
N ARG A 57 7.33 -12.85 34.36
CA ARG A 57 7.29 -12.47 32.93
C ARG A 57 8.50 -13.02 32.15
N ALA A 58 9.70 -12.88 32.70
CA ALA A 58 10.91 -13.45 32.11
C ALA A 58 10.83 -14.99 32.03
N ARG A 59 10.35 -15.63 33.10
CA ARG A 59 10.16 -17.08 33.12
C ARG A 59 9.28 -17.57 31.98
N LEU A 60 8.13 -16.91 31.75
CA LEU A 60 7.19 -17.23 30.69
C LEU A 60 7.76 -16.91 29.30
N MET A 61 8.43 -15.77 29.15
CA MET A 61 9.03 -15.34 27.89
C MET A 61 10.11 -16.32 27.41
N TYR A 62 10.95 -16.79 28.33
CA TYR A 62 12.00 -17.77 28.01
C TYR A 62 11.53 -19.22 28.06
N GLY A 63 10.35 -19.51 28.60
CA GLY A 63 9.84 -20.85 28.73
C GLY A 63 10.71 -21.75 29.58
N VAL A 64 11.20 -21.22 30.73
CA VAL A 64 12.18 -21.89 31.63
C VAL A 64 11.60 -22.19 32.98
N GLU A 65 12.16 -23.24 33.62
CA GLU A 65 11.91 -23.52 35.03
C GLU A 65 12.96 -22.84 35.92
N LEU A 66 12.55 -22.24 37.04
CA LEU A 66 13.44 -21.47 37.91
C LEU A 66 14.66 -22.27 38.38
N ASP A 67 14.42 -23.51 38.85
CA ASP A 67 15.48 -24.40 39.34
C ASP A 67 16.49 -24.80 38.24
N ALA A 68 16.10 -24.67 36.96
CA ALA A 68 16.97 -24.97 35.84
C ALA A 68 17.95 -23.82 35.52
N VAL A 69 17.61 -22.58 35.85
CA VAL A 69 18.36 -21.38 35.43
C VAL A 69 19.00 -20.61 36.57
N ILE A 70 18.33 -20.51 37.73
CA ILE A 70 18.85 -19.76 38.90
C ILE A 70 20.15 -20.40 39.41
N ASN A 71 21.17 -19.57 39.64
CA ASN A 71 22.54 -19.93 40.02
C ASN A 71 23.31 -20.81 39.05
N LYS A 72 22.77 -21.01 37.79
CA LYS A 72 23.38 -21.84 36.74
C LYS A 72 23.71 -21.07 35.50
N VAL A 73 22.81 -20.18 35.06
CA VAL A 73 22.98 -19.37 33.89
C VAL A 73 23.95 -18.22 34.17
N ASN A 74 24.87 -17.97 33.23
CA ASN A 74 25.86 -16.89 33.35
C ASN A 74 25.76 -15.95 32.14
N LEU A 75 25.34 -14.70 32.38
CA LEU A 75 25.20 -13.66 31.33
C LEU A 75 26.42 -13.55 30.43
N PHE A 76 27.61 -13.58 30.99
CA PHE A 76 28.87 -13.40 30.24
C PHE A 76 29.21 -14.59 29.33
N LYS A 77 28.51 -15.70 29.46
CA LYS A 77 28.62 -16.89 28.62
C LYS A 77 27.45 -17.06 27.68
N SER A 78 26.53 -16.10 27.62
CA SER A 78 25.41 -16.14 26.70
C SER A 78 25.90 -16.15 25.24
N PRO A 79 25.31 -16.99 24.38
CA PRO A 79 25.63 -17.02 22.94
C PRO A 79 25.42 -15.68 22.20
N TYR A 80 24.69 -14.75 22.82
CA TYR A 80 24.45 -13.40 22.28
C TYR A 80 25.44 -12.35 22.83
N VAL A 81 26.35 -12.73 23.72
CA VAL A 81 27.37 -11.82 24.26
C VAL A 81 28.72 -12.13 23.64
N ASP A 82 29.12 -11.31 22.69
CA ASP A 82 30.46 -11.34 22.10
C ASP A 82 31.48 -10.59 22.99
N GLU A 83 32.77 -10.63 22.62
CA GLU A 83 33.83 -9.98 23.38
C GLU A 83 33.64 -8.46 23.50
N ALA A 84 33.12 -7.79 22.46
CA ALA A 84 32.90 -6.35 22.48
C ALA A 84 31.76 -5.97 23.41
N LEU A 85 30.66 -6.73 23.39
CA LEU A 85 29.52 -6.53 24.27
C LEU A 85 29.90 -6.86 25.72
N LEU A 86 30.66 -7.92 25.95
CA LEU A 86 31.16 -8.28 27.28
C LEU A 86 32.00 -7.14 27.89
N ALA A 87 32.91 -6.56 27.11
CA ALA A 87 33.72 -5.43 27.58
C ALA A 87 32.84 -4.23 27.99
N ARG A 88 31.78 -3.94 27.23
CA ARG A 88 30.82 -2.87 27.56
C ARG A 88 29.99 -3.16 28.79
N ILE A 89 29.56 -4.40 28.99
CA ILE A 89 28.85 -4.82 30.20
C ILE A 89 29.75 -4.65 31.42
N GLN A 90 31.00 -5.07 31.33
CA GLN A 90 31.98 -4.99 32.42
C GLN A 90 32.42 -3.55 32.69
N SER A 91 32.43 -2.65 31.72
CA SER A 91 32.70 -1.23 31.94
C SER A 91 31.57 -0.49 32.66
N GLY A 92 30.39 -1.11 32.73
CA GLY A 92 29.21 -0.52 33.34
C GLY A 92 28.42 0.42 32.47
N ASP A 93 28.47 0.23 31.16
CA ASP A 93 27.66 0.97 30.22
C ASP A 93 26.17 0.57 30.35
N ASP A 94 25.29 1.54 30.17
CA ASP A 94 23.90 1.26 29.87
C ASP A 94 23.79 0.80 28.39
N ILE A 95 23.29 -0.40 28.18
CA ILE A 95 23.27 -1.03 26.85
C ILE A 95 21.80 -1.31 26.45
N VAL A 96 21.46 -0.96 25.22
CA VAL A 96 20.19 -1.36 24.60
C VAL A 96 20.51 -2.12 23.32
N LEU A 97 19.92 -3.29 23.16
CA LEU A 97 20.11 -4.19 22.04
C LEU A 97 18.75 -4.68 21.54
N GLU A 98 18.62 -4.83 20.23
CA GLU A 98 17.52 -5.56 19.60
C GLU A 98 18.09 -6.72 18.82
N PHE A 99 17.51 -7.91 18.96
CA PHE A 99 17.95 -9.08 18.21
C PHE A 99 16.85 -10.14 18.14
N GLU A 100 16.93 -10.97 17.10
CA GLU A 100 16.13 -12.17 17.01
C GLU A 100 16.65 -13.22 17.96
N TYR A 101 15.76 -13.68 18.84
CA TYR A 101 16.08 -14.69 19.84
C TYR A 101 15.73 -16.08 19.31
N ASP A 102 16.77 -16.88 19.09
CA ASP A 102 16.68 -18.24 18.59
C ASP A 102 16.67 -19.24 19.76
N PHE A 103 15.50 -19.75 20.09
CA PHE A 103 15.31 -20.71 21.18
C PHE A 103 15.98 -22.06 20.90
N ASP A 104 16.07 -22.49 19.63
CA ASP A 104 16.75 -23.73 19.27
C ASP A 104 18.25 -23.64 19.55
N ARG A 105 18.85 -22.50 19.29
CA ARG A 105 20.24 -22.21 19.63
C ARG A 105 20.45 -22.21 21.14
N MET A 106 19.56 -21.57 21.90
CA MET A 106 19.65 -21.51 23.35
C MET A 106 19.52 -22.90 24.00
N ASN A 107 18.61 -23.75 23.49
CA ASN A 107 18.45 -25.13 23.95
C ASN A 107 19.71 -25.97 23.78
N LYS A 108 20.47 -25.75 22.74
CA LYS A 108 21.70 -26.49 22.43
C LYS A 108 22.93 -25.99 23.20
N GLU A 109 23.02 -24.68 23.40
CA GLU A 109 24.24 -24.02 23.80
C GLU A 109 24.23 -23.47 25.23
N TYR A 110 23.04 -23.23 25.82
CA TYR A 110 22.98 -22.39 27.01
C TYR A 110 22.04 -22.92 28.12
N PHE A 111 20.72 -23.02 27.87
CA PHE A 111 19.75 -23.57 28.81
C PHE A 111 18.56 -24.19 28.09
N HIS A 112 17.85 -25.09 28.81
CA HIS A 112 16.64 -25.70 28.25
C HIS A 112 15.43 -24.76 28.30
N THR A 113 14.74 -24.63 27.17
CA THR A 113 13.50 -23.87 27.00
C THR A 113 12.41 -24.70 26.35
N SER A 114 11.17 -24.46 26.70
CA SER A 114 9.98 -25.04 26.05
C SER A 114 9.56 -24.30 24.78
N ASN A 115 10.06 -23.08 24.56
CA ASN A 115 9.73 -22.24 23.40
C ASN A 115 10.52 -22.69 22.17
N LYS A 116 9.93 -22.45 20.99
CA LYS A 116 10.51 -22.85 19.69
C LYS A 116 10.40 -21.75 18.62
N ASP A 117 9.59 -20.71 18.90
CA ASP A 117 9.36 -19.65 17.94
C ASP A 117 10.53 -18.64 17.98
N THR A 118 10.79 -18.00 16.84
CA THR A 118 11.72 -16.87 16.80
C THR A 118 10.98 -15.63 17.30
N ILE A 119 11.56 -14.97 18.29
CA ILE A 119 10.98 -13.76 18.90
C ILE A 119 12.01 -12.64 18.81
N ILE A 120 11.56 -11.42 18.56
CA ILE A 120 12.42 -10.24 18.57
C ILE A 120 12.36 -9.62 19.97
N TYR A 121 13.50 -9.65 20.67
CA TYR A 121 13.63 -9.02 21.97
C TYR A 121 14.40 -7.70 21.89
N GLU A 122 13.86 -6.70 22.57
CA GLU A 122 14.62 -5.53 23.01
C GLU A 122 15.11 -5.81 24.41
N VAL A 123 16.44 -5.78 24.60
CA VAL A 123 17.09 -6.03 25.89
C VAL A 123 17.85 -4.80 26.33
N LYS A 124 17.57 -4.33 27.53
CA LYS A 124 18.35 -3.29 28.20
C LYS A 124 19.15 -3.88 29.33
N ILE A 125 20.48 -3.68 29.32
CA ILE A 125 21.42 -4.11 30.36
C ILE A 125 21.85 -2.89 31.16
N VAL A 126 21.62 -2.91 32.46
CA VAL A 126 21.97 -1.82 33.39
C VAL A 126 22.81 -2.33 34.52
N PRO A 127 23.95 -1.69 34.86
CA PRO A 127 24.76 -2.10 36.01
C PRO A 127 24.08 -1.74 37.33
N ILE A 128 24.23 -2.60 38.32
CA ILE A 128 23.91 -2.31 39.74
C ILE A 128 25.18 -1.90 40.44
N THR A 129 25.22 -0.69 40.95
CA THR A 129 26.41 -0.19 41.66
C THR A 129 26.14 0.00 43.17
N ASN A 130 27.15 -0.24 43.98
CA ASN A 130 27.11 0.09 45.41
C ASN A 130 27.37 1.61 45.64
N LYS A 131 27.30 2.05 46.88
CA LYS A 131 27.53 3.47 47.27
C LYS A 131 28.94 4.00 46.90
N GLN A 132 29.87 3.12 46.60
CA GLN A 132 31.26 3.45 46.19
C GLN A 132 31.47 3.45 44.67
N GLY A 133 30.38 3.21 43.89
CA GLY A 133 30.44 3.16 42.45
C GLY A 133 30.94 1.83 41.86
N THR A 134 31.17 0.81 42.71
CA THR A 134 31.61 -0.51 42.25
C THR A 134 30.40 -1.30 41.71
N ILE A 135 30.56 -1.95 40.58
CA ILE A 135 29.51 -2.83 40.00
C ILE A 135 29.38 -4.08 40.87
N VAL A 136 28.20 -4.30 41.40
CA VAL A 136 27.86 -5.46 42.25
C VAL A 136 26.91 -6.43 41.54
N GLY A 137 26.42 -6.08 40.34
CA GLY A 137 25.54 -6.90 39.53
C GLY A 137 25.04 -6.17 38.31
N HIS A 138 24.10 -6.82 37.61
CA HIS A 138 23.46 -6.27 36.39
C HIS A 138 21.97 -6.60 36.40
N ILE A 139 21.15 -5.69 35.87
CA ILE A 139 19.74 -5.92 35.59
C ILE A 139 19.59 -6.03 34.09
N LEU A 140 18.92 -7.05 33.61
CA LEU A 140 18.41 -7.16 32.27
C LEU A 140 16.91 -6.90 32.29
N LEU A 141 16.49 -6.02 31.39
CA LEU A 141 15.09 -5.74 31.10
C LEU A 141 14.83 -6.21 29.68
N THR A 142 13.95 -7.20 29.52
CA THR A 142 13.64 -7.80 28.22
C THR A 142 12.20 -7.50 27.86
N ASN A 143 12.01 -6.96 26.67
CA ASN A 143 10.69 -6.68 26.11
C ASN A 143 10.52 -7.45 24.81
N ASP A 144 9.36 -8.10 24.62
CA ASP A 144 8.97 -8.71 23.36
C ASP A 144 8.41 -7.61 22.44
N VAL A 145 9.16 -7.30 21.39
CA VAL A 145 8.80 -6.28 20.40
C VAL A 145 8.38 -6.88 19.06
N THR A 146 8.18 -8.20 18.98
CA THR A 146 7.87 -8.92 17.74
C THR A 146 6.67 -8.32 17.03
N SER A 147 5.55 -8.16 17.72
CA SER A 147 4.32 -7.61 17.13
C SER A 147 4.49 -6.16 16.64
N THR A 148 5.27 -5.36 17.38
CA THR A 148 5.57 -3.98 16.99
C THR A 148 6.44 -3.96 15.72
N LYS A 149 7.49 -4.77 15.70
CA LYS A 149 8.39 -4.88 14.53
C LYS A 149 7.68 -5.44 13.31
N GLU A 150 6.84 -6.46 13.46
CA GLU A 150 6.03 -6.97 12.36
C GLU A 150 5.07 -5.90 11.81
N ALA A 151 4.46 -5.10 12.67
CA ALA A 151 3.59 -4.01 12.24
C ALA A 151 4.37 -2.91 11.50
N GLU A 152 5.56 -2.56 11.99
CA GLU A 152 6.48 -1.63 11.31
C GLU A 152 6.89 -2.17 9.94
N TYR A 153 7.29 -3.44 9.88
CA TYR A 153 7.67 -4.13 8.63
C TYR A 153 6.53 -4.13 7.60
N ARG A 154 5.31 -4.52 8.02
CA ARG A 154 4.13 -4.52 7.14
C ARG A 154 3.79 -3.12 6.63
N THR A 155 3.96 -2.11 7.48
CA THR A 155 3.71 -0.71 7.10
C THR A 155 4.73 -0.24 6.06
N GLU A 156 6.02 -0.54 6.26
CA GLU A 156 7.08 -0.16 5.33
C GLU A 156 6.97 -0.93 4.00
N GLU A 157 6.66 -2.23 4.05
CA GLU A 157 6.42 -3.03 2.85
C GLU A 157 5.21 -2.50 2.05
N SER A 158 4.11 -2.19 2.73
CA SER A 158 2.92 -1.61 2.09
C SER A 158 3.23 -0.27 1.44
N LYS A 159 4.00 0.58 2.11
CA LYS A 159 4.45 1.86 1.58
C LYS A 159 5.31 1.67 0.33
N LYS A 160 6.28 0.77 0.37
CA LYS A 160 7.15 0.45 -0.78
C LYS A 160 6.37 -0.11 -1.96
N ASN A 161 5.41 -1.00 -1.70
CA ASN A 161 4.54 -1.56 -2.74
C ASN A 161 3.66 -0.47 -3.38
N LEU A 162 3.14 0.46 -2.57
CA LEU A 162 2.39 1.62 -3.07
C LEU A 162 3.27 2.52 -3.95
N GLU A 163 4.49 2.83 -3.51
CA GLU A 163 5.44 3.63 -4.29
C GLU A 163 5.76 2.99 -5.64
N MET A 164 6.06 1.68 -5.66
CA MET A 164 6.30 0.95 -6.91
C MET A 164 5.07 0.94 -7.83
N ALA A 165 3.87 0.77 -7.28
CA ALA A 165 2.63 0.79 -8.08
C ALA A 165 2.38 2.19 -8.68
N MET A 166 2.66 3.25 -7.94
CA MET A 166 2.53 4.63 -8.41
C MET A 166 3.56 4.95 -9.50
N GLU A 167 4.80 4.51 -9.35
CA GLU A 167 5.83 4.65 -10.39
C GLU A 167 5.46 3.91 -11.67
N ALA A 168 5.04 2.66 -11.56
CA ALA A 168 4.60 1.86 -12.71
C ALA A 168 3.40 2.47 -13.45
N ALA A 169 2.53 3.16 -12.73
CA ALA A 169 1.39 3.87 -13.29
C ALA A 169 1.73 5.28 -13.80
N ASN A 170 2.96 5.76 -13.69
CA ASN A 170 3.34 7.16 -13.91
C ASN A 170 2.44 8.15 -13.13
N MET A 171 2.12 7.79 -11.89
CA MET A 171 1.24 8.56 -11.02
C MET A 171 2.04 9.25 -9.92
N SER A 172 1.66 10.47 -9.58
CA SER A 172 2.15 11.15 -8.39
C SER A 172 1.01 11.50 -7.44
N SER A 173 1.34 11.64 -6.15
CA SER A 173 0.41 12.11 -5.15
C SER A 173 0.92 13.40 -4.50
N TRP A 174 -0.03 14.26 -4.15
CA TRP A 174 0.25 15.56 -3.63
C TRP A 174 -0.74 15.96 -2.53
N VAL A 175 -0.35 16.93 -1.75
CA VAL A 175 -1.17 17.57 -0.72
C VAL A 175 -1.13 19.08 -0.91
N TYR A 176 -2.24 19.76 -0.67
CA TYR A 176 -2.32 21.22 -0.58
C TYR A 176 -2.77 21.60 0.82
N ASP A 177 -1.87 22.24 1.56
CA ASP A 177 -2.16 22.80 2.88
C ASP A 177 -2.99 24.08 2.69
N VAL A 178 -4.25 24.04 3.12
CA VAL A 178 -5.20 25.15 2.92
C VAL A 178 -4.78 26.40 3.70
N TYR A 179 -4.13 26.24 4.86
CA TYR A 179 -3.70 27.39 5.69
C TYR A 179 -2.42 28.02 5.16
N LYS A 180 -1.47 27.22 4.72
CA LYS A 180 -0.23 27.72 4.12
C LYS A 180 -0.39 28.12 2.66
N MET A 181 -1.47 27.69 2.00
CA MET A 181 -1.76 27.86 0.58
C MET A 181 -0.64 27.31 -0.32
N LYS A 182 -0.08 26.15 0.04
CA LYS A 182 1.08 25.56 -0.63
C LYS A 182 0.91 24.07 -0.89
N PHE A 183 1.44 23.65 -2.05
CA PHE A 183 1.53 22.23 -2.42
C PHE A 183 2.71 21.55 -1.75
N GLY A 184 2.51 20.28 -1.38
CA GLY A 184 3.54 19.31 -1.03
C GLY A 184 3.42 18.09 -1.95
N ILE A 185 4.55 17.49 -2.31
CA ILE A 185 4.59 16.22 -3.04
C ILE A 185 4.70 15.12 -1.99
N LEU A 186 3.81 14.14 -2.06
CA LEU A 186 3.81 12.99 -1.16
C LEU A 186 4.60 11.82 -1.78
N HIS A 187 4.31 11.49 -3.06
CA HIS A 187 4.98 10.39 -3.76
C HIS A 187 5.09 10.70 -5.26
N GLY A 188 6.12 10.13 -5.90
CA GLY A 188 6.34 10.19 -7.33
C GLY A 188 6.84 11.54 -7.84
N ASN A 189 7.10 11.59 -9.14
CA ASN A 189 7.51 12.81 -9.82
C ASN A 189 6.28 13.65 -10.18
N SER A 190 6.26 14.89 -9.74
CA SER A 190 5.17 15.81 -10.05
C SER A 190 5.63 16.92 -10.98
N VAL A 191 4.71 17.39 -11.82
CA VAL A 191 4.93 18.54 -12.72
C VAL A 191 5.12 19.87 -11.98
N PHE A 192 4.80 19.91 -10.69
CA PHE A 192 5.02 21.09 -9.84
C PHE A 192 5.93 20.74 -8.66
N LYS A 193 6.56 21.77 -8.09
CA LYS A 193 7.51 21.61 -6.98
C LYS A 193 6.80 21.76 -5.64
N SER A 194 7.30 21.05 -4.62
CA SER A 194 6.87 21.27 -3.25
C SER A 194 7.11 22.72 -2.82
N GLY A 195 6.16 23.31 -2.10
CA GLY A 195 6.20 24.70 -1.67
C GLY A 195 5.62 25.71 -2.66
N MET A 196 5.21 25.29 -3.86
CA MET A 196 4.47 26.16 -4.79
C MET A 196 3.09 26.51 -4.27
N SER A 197 2.60 27.70 -4.62
CA SER A 197 1.21 28.09 -4.42
C SER A 197 0.37 27.77 -5.66
N LEU A 198 -0.97 27.79 -5.52
CA LEU A 198 -1.87 27.63 -6.66
C LEU A 198 -1.62 28.70 -7.72
N GLU A 199 -1.38 29.96 -7.31
CA GLU A 199 -1.12 31.07 -8.24
C GLU A 199 0.20 30.90 -9.01
N GLN A 200 1.18 30.18 -8.45
CA GLN A 200 2.43 29.84 -9.13
C GLN A 200 2.26 28.66 -10.09
N LEU A 201 1.29 27.78 -9.85
CA LEU A 201 0.97 26.66 -10.72
C LEU A 201 0.19 27.09 -11.98
N LEU A 202 -0.75 28.03 -11.85
CA LEU A 202 -1.64 28.43 -12.93
C LEU A 202 -0.94 28.87 -14.23
N PRO A 203 0.18 29.62 -14.22
CA PRO A 203 0.90 29.98 -15.45
C PRO A 203 1.49 28.80 -16.23
N MET A 204 1.67 27.66 -15.59
CA MET A 204 2.16 26.43 -16.24
C MET A 204 1.04 25.66 -16.97
N LEU A 205 -0.22 26.03 -16.71
CA LEU A 205 -1.39 25.38 -17.28
C LEU A 205 -1.81 26.05 -18.59
N HIS A 206 -2.52 25.27 -19.39
CA HIS A 206 -3.23 25.87 -20.52
C HIS A 206 -4.28 26.90 -20.04
N PRO A 207 -4.40 28.08 -20.67
CA PRO A 207 -5.28 29.16 -20.19
C PRO A 207 -6.73 28.76 -19.92
N GLN A 208 -7.28 27.85 -20.72
CA GLN A 208 -8.66 27.35 -20.55
C GLN A 208 -8.84 26.47 -19.29
N ASP A 209 -7.77 25.92 -18.75
CA ASP A 209 -7.83 24.98 -17.61
C ASP A 209 -7.66 25.69 -16.26
N CYS A 210 -7.20 26.96 -16.30
CA CYS A 210 -6.95 27.75 -15.08
C CYS A 210 -8.23 28.06 -14.29
N ALA A 211 -9.30 28.48 -14.95
CA ALA A 211 -10.55 28.85 -14.29
C ALA A 211 -11.26 27.61 -13.69
N PRO A 212 -11.42 26.49 -14.39
CA PRO A 212 -11.99 25.27 -13.81
C PRO A 212 -11.22 24.73 -12.61
N LEU A 213 -9.88 24.79 -12.64
CA LEU A 213 -9.06 24.35 -11.50
C LEU A 213 -9.27 25.24 -10.29
N ARG A 214 -9.23 26.58 -10.46
CA ARG A 214 -9.44 27.54 -9.38
C ARG A 214 -10.84 27.39 -8.76
N GLU A 215 -11.87 27.20 -9.58
CA GLU A 215 -13.24 26.95 -9.13
C GLU A 215 -13.33 25.67 -8.29
N LEU A 216 -12.75 24.56 -8.76
CA LEU A 216 -12.77 23.30 -8.02
C LEU A 216 -12.07 23.42 -6.67
N PHE A 217 -10.91 24.09 -6.61
CA PHE A 217 -10.21 24.36 -5.34
C PHE A 217 -11.06 25.19 -4.39
N SER A 218 -11.72 26.26 -4.89
CA SER A 218 -12.62 27.09 -4.09
C SER A 218 -13.77 26.28 -3.48
N ARG A 219 -14.43 25.46 -4.29
CA ARG A 219 -15.55 24.60 -3.86
C ARG A 219 -15.13 23.55 -2.83
N LEU A 220 -13.92 22.97 -2.98
CA LEU A 220 -13.34 22.04 -1.99
C LEU A 220 -13.05 22.76 -0.67
N ILE A 221 -12.40 23.93 -0.72
CA ILE A 221 -12.04 24.69 0.48
C ILE A 221 -13.30 25.16 1.22
N ASN A 222 -14.32 25.62 0.50
CA ASN A 222 -15.61 26.02 1.06
C ASN A 222 -16.48 24.86 1.50
N LYS A 223 -16.02 23.59 1.30
CA LYS A 223 -16.76 22.36 1.63
C LYS A 223 -18.08 22.18 0.85
N GLU A 224 -18.21 22.85 -0.31
CA GLU A 224 -19.35 22.67 -1.21
C GLU A 224 -19.33 21.31 -1.88
N VAL A 225 -18.11 20.79 -2.12
CA VAL A 225 -17.85 19.41 -2.57
C VAL A 225 -16.72 18.82 -1.71
N LEU A 226 -16.74 17.50 -1.51
CA LEU A 226 -15.70 16.79 -0.74
C LEU A 226 -14.63 16.17 -1.62
N GLN A 227 -14.91 16.01 -2.91
CA GLN A 227 -14.00 15.44 -3.90
C GLN A 227 -14.28 16.02 -5.29
N GLY A 228 -13.28 15.94 -6.16
CA GLY A 228 -13.41 16.36 -7.54
C GLY A 228 -12.37 15.71 -8.44
N GLN A 229 -12.62 15.75 -9.75
CA GLN A 229 -11.71 15.26 -10.77
C GLN A 229 -11.66 16.28 -11.90
N LEU A 230 -10.46 16.52 -12.44
CA LEU A 230 -10.24 17.43 -13.54
C LEU A 230 -9.06 16.95 -14.37
N THR A 231 -9.16 17.06 -15.70
CA THR A 231 -8.00 16.91 -16.59
C THR A 231 -7.47 18.29 -16.92
N VAL A 232 -6.18 18.49 -16.71
CA VAL A 232 -5.48 19.77 -16.97
C VAL A 232 -4.34 19.55 -17.95
N ARG A 233 -4.08 20.53 -18.77
CA ARG A 233 -2.94 20.56 -19.69
C ARG A 233 -1.83 21.39 -19.05
N VAL A 234 -0.68 20.77 -18.86
CA VAL A 234 0.52 21.41 -18.29
C VAL A 234 1.58 21.51 -19.38
N PHE A 235 2.18 22.69 -19.54
CA PHE A 235 3.24 22.89 -20.53
C PHE A 235 4.52 22.20 -20.10
N ASN A 236 5.03 21.32 -20.96
CA ASN A 236 6.32 20.66 -20.78
C ASN A 236 7.40 21.46 -21.55
N GLU A 237 8.25 22.16 -20.81
CA GLU A 237 9.32 22.97 -21.40
C GLU A 237 10.34 22.17 -22.22
N GLN A 238 10.56 20.88 -21.88
CA GLN A 238 11.54 20.03 -22.60
C GLN A 238 11.01 19.59 -23.96
N GLU A 239 9.72 19.33 -24.07
CA GLU A 239 9.07 18.85 -25.29
C GLU A 239 8.46 20.01 -26.09
N GLY A 240 8.25 21.17 -25.50
CA GLY A 240 7.62 22.33 -26.11
C GLY A 240 6.11 22.16 -26.34
N GLU A 241 5.49 21.18 -25.71
CA GLU A 241 4.09 20.82 -25.89
C GLU A 241 3.33 20.69 -24.56
N PHE A 242 2.00 20.69 -24.65
CA PHE A 242 1.16 20.45 -23.50
C PHE A 242 0.96 18.94 -23.26
N ARG A 243 1.25 18.49 -22.05
CA ARG A 243 0.90 17.17 -21.55
C ARG A 243 -0.42 17.21 -20.79
N HIS A 244 -1.18 16.14 -20.84
CA HIS A 244 -2.49 16.03 -20.21
C HIS A 244 -2.38 15.24 -18.91
N TYR A 245 -2.81 15.85 -17.81
CA TYR A 245 -2.80 15.23 -16.50
C TYR A 245 -4.21 15.12 -15.94
N GLU A 246 -4.63 13.90 -15.60
CA GLU A 246 -5.85 13.68 -14.82
C GLU A 246 -5.52 13.84 -13.33
N SER A 247 -6.18 14.79 -12.68
CA SER A 247 -6.06 15.01 -11.24
C SER A 247 -7.36 14.63 -10.55
N ARG A 248 -7.25 13.73 -9.58
CA ARG A 248 -8.34 13.42 -8.63
C ARG A 248 -7.96 13.97 -7.30
N MET A 249 -8.87 14.69 -6.67
CA MET A 249 -8.59 15.38 -5.41
C MET A 249 -9.77 15.29 -4.45
N ARG A 250 -9.46 15.27 -3.17
CA ARG A 250 -10.47 15.31 -2.11
C ARG A 250 -10.02 16.16 -0.94
N LEU A 251 -11.00 16.73 -0.27
CA LEU A 251 -10.80 17.41 1.00
C LEU A 251 -10.55 16.40 2.10
N SER A 252 -9.55 16.63 2.95
CA SER A 252 -9.17 15.78 4.07
C SER A 252 -8.82 16.63 5.29
N THR A 253 -8.90 16.03 6.47
CA THR A 253 -8.41 16.64 7.71
C THR A 253 -7.27 15.78 8.26
N GLU A 254 -6.12 16.40 8.55
CA GLU A 254 -5.03 15.76 9.27
C GLU A 254 -5.34 15.52 10.76
N HIS A 255 -4.48 14.74 11.41
CA HIS A 255 -4.39 14.75 12.87
C HIS A 255 -4.26 16.21 13.35
N PHE A 256 -5.05 16.60 14.36
CA PHE A 256 -5.21 17.97 14.85
C PHE A 256 -6.10 18.90 14.03
N GLY A 257 -6.93 18.38 13.11
CA GLY A 257 -7.99 19.16 12.44
C GLY A 257 -7.52 20.11 11.34
N LYS A 258 -6.29 20.01 10.87
CA LYS A 258 -5.79 20.81 9.75
C LYS A 258 -6.45 20.40 8.45
N LEU A 259 -7.07 21.36 7.80
CA LEU A 259 -7.73 21.18 6.51
C LEU A 259 -6.69 21.12 5.39
N GLN A 260 -6.78 20.09 4.57
CA GLN A 260 -5.92 19.90 3.41
C GLN A 260 -6.69 19.29 2.24
N ILE A 261 -6.23 19.53 1.03
CA ILE A 261 -6.69 18.83 -0.16
C ILE A 261 -5.59 17.82 -0.52
N VAL A 262 -5.96 16.55 -0.62
CA VAL A 262 -5.05 15.49 -1.09
C VAL A 262 -5.49 15.05 -2.48
N GLY A 263 -4.52 14.80 -3.36
CA GLY A 263 -4.82 14.40 -4.70
C GLY A 263 -3.76 13.53 -5.34
N THR A 264 -4.14 12.95 -6.48
CA THR A 264 -3.26 12.22 -7.39
C THR A 264 -3.20 12.96 -8.72
N LEU A 265 -2.11 12.76 -9.42
CA LEU A 265 -1.88 13.30 -10.77
C LEU A 265 -1.36 12.15 -11.64
N LEU A 266 -2.08 11.85 -12.71
CA LEU A 266 -1.77 10.80 -13.67
C LEU A 266 -1.55 11.42 -15.05
N ASP A 267 -0.39 11.14 -15.68
CA ASP A 267 -0.17 11.49 -17.08
C ASP A 267 -1.03 10.61 -17.99
N VAL A 268 -1.96 11.22 -18.70
CA VAL A 268 -2.88 10.55 -19.63
C VAL A 268 -2.63 10.95 -21.09
N THR A 269 -1.50 11.59 -21.37
CA THR A 269 -1.17 12.15 -22.69
C THR A 269 -1.18 11.08 -23.76
N GLU A 270 -0.44 9.99 -23.57
CA GLU A 270 -0.38 8.89 -24.54
C GLU A 270 -1.74 8.23 -24.75
N LYS A 271 -2.49 8.01 -23.67
CA LYS A 271 -3.83 7.43 -23.72
C LYS A 271 -4.76 8.28 -24.56
N LEU A 272 -4.76 9.60 -24.37
CA LEU A 272 -5.60 10.52 -25.14
C LEU A 272 -5.15 10.63 -26.59
N GLN A 273 -3.84 10.63 -26.86
CA GLN A 273 -3.29 10.63 -28.23
C GLN A 273 -3.66 9.35 -28.99
N MET A 274 -3.55 8.18 -28.34
CA MET A 274 -3.96 6.90 -28.94
C MET A 274 -5.47 6.87 -29.24
N ALA A 275 -6.29 7.31 -28.28
CA ALA A 275 -7.74 7.39 -28.48
C ALA A 275 -8.11 8.29 -29.65
N LYS A 276 -7.48 9.47 -29.75
CA LYS A 276 -7.68 10.40 -30.86
C LYS A 276 -7.25 9.79 -32.18
N LYS A 277 -6.06 9.17 -32.24
CA LYS A 277 -5.56 8.51 -33.47
C LYS A 277 -6.50 7.39 -33.94
N THR A 278 -7.02 6.59 -32.98
CA THR A 278 -7.99 5.54 -33.29
C THR A 278 -9.27 6.14 -33.86
N GLN A 279 -9.79 7.20 -33.25
CA GLN A 279 -10.97 7.89 -33.73
C GLN A 279 -10.76 8.47 -35.16
N ASP A 280 -9.62 9.13 -35.39
CA ASP A 280 -9.26 9.67 -36.68
C ASP A 280 -9.17 8.59 -37.79
N LEU A 281 -8.63 7.40 -37.40
CA LEU A 281 -8.58 6.25 -38.34
C LEU A 281 -9.97 5.70 -38.65
N LEU A 282 -10.87 5.63 -37.68
CA LEU A 282 -12.25 5.19 -37.90
C LEU A 282 -12.98 6.15 -38.84
N VAL A 283 -12.87 7.47 -38.58
CA VAL A 283 -13.47 8.49 -39.47
C VAL A 283 -12.91 8.40 -40.90
N LYS A 284 -11.58 8.24 -41.04
CA LYS A 284 -10.95 8.08 -42.35
C LYS A 284 -11.43 6.80 -43.05
N ARG A 285 -11.57 5.69 -42.33
CA ARG A 285 -12.12 4.43 -42.87
C ARG A 285 -13.54 4.62 -43.34
N GLU A 286 -14.41 5.24 -42.56
CA GLU A 286 -15.80 5.51 -42.94
C GLU A 286 -15.89 6.40 -44.19
N LEU A 287 -15.07 7.46 -44.28
CA LEU A 287 -15.02 8.32 -45.44
C LEU A 287 -14.52 7.58 -46.70
N ALA A 288 -13.46 6.77 -46.56
CA ALA A 288 -12.94 5.97 -47.66
C ALA A 288 -13.98 4.96 -48.19
N MET A 289 -14.76 4.37 -47.27
CA MET A 289 -15.84 3.44 -47.66
C MET A 289 -16.97 4.17 -48.42
N LYS A 290 -17.37 5.36 -47.94
CA LYS A 290 -18.42 6.17 -48.58
C LYS A 290 -18.00 6.67 -49.97
N VAL A 291 -16.75 7.11 -50.11
CA VAL A 291 -16.24 7.65 -51.40
C VAL A 291 -16.13 6.58 -52.48
N ASN A 292 -15.86 5.33 -52.08
CA ASN A 292 -15.67 4.22 -53.01
C ASN A 292 -16.90 3.30 -53.14
N ASP A 293 -18.05 3.71 -52.56
CA ASP A 293 -19.28 2.91 -52.53
C ASP A 293 -19.05 1.48 -52.01
N ILE A 294 -18.15 1.36 -50.99
CA ILE A 294 -17.85 0.08 -50.34
C ILE A 294 -18.83 -0.15 -49.22
N VAL A 295 -19.58 -1.24 -49.31
CA VAL A 295 -20.45 -1.73 -48.22
C VAL A 295 -19.68 -2.75 -47.38
N HIS A 296 -19.62 -2.55 -46.09
CA HIS A 296 -19.11 -3.53 -45.13
C HIS A 296 -20.27 -4.32 -44.57
N TRP A 297 -20.10 -5.62 -44.47
CA TRP A 297 -21.10 -6.49 -43.90
C TRP A 297 -20.44 -7.54 -42.99
N ASP A 298 -21.14 -7.92 -41.94
CA ASP A 298 -20.79 -9.02 -41.04
C ASP A 298 -21.84 -10.13 -41.19
N PHE A 299 -21.39 -11.39 -41.18
CA PHE A 299 -22.26 -12.54 -41.22
C PHE A 299 -22.16 -13.33 -39.93
N ASN A 300 -23.27 -13.39 -39.19
CA ASN A 300 -23.37 -14.24 -37.99
C ASN A 300 -23.67 -15.68 -38.40
N VAL A 301 -22.68 -16.55 -38.27
CA VAL A 301 -22.75 -17.98 -38.63
C VAL A 301 -23.83 -18.76 -37.88
N GLN A 302 -24.03 -18.45 -36.60
CA GLN A 302 -25.00 -19.17 -35.76
C GLN A 302 -26.44 -18.76 -36.08
N MET A 303 -26.68 -17.49 -36.29
CA MET A 303 -28.00 -16.95 -36.57
C MET A 303 -28.32 -16.92 -38.08
N GLN A 304 -27.34 -17.17 -38.93
CA GLN A 304 -27.42 -17.04 -40.42
C GLN A 304 -27.98 -15.68 -40.86
N THR A 305 -27.49 -14.61 -40.23
CA THR A 305 -27.94 -13.25 -40.48
C THR A 305 -26.78 -12.38 -40.92
N PHE A 306 -27.07 -11.44 -41.83
CA PHE A 306 -26.15 -10.37 -42.24
C PHE A 306 -26.48 -9.08 -41.51
N GLU A 307 -25.47 -8.33 -41.18
CA GLU A 307 -25.54 -6.96 -40.75
C GLU A 307 -24.69 -6.13 -41.69
N ALA A 308 -25.32 -5.18 -42.38
CA ALA A 308 -24.64 -4.34 -43.38
C ALA A 308 -24.46 -2.92 -42.87
N TYR A 309 -23.27 -2.39 -43.07
CA TYR A 309 -22.88 -1.04 -42.64
C TYR A 309 -22.67 -0.15 -43.88
N ASN A 310 -23.30 1.02 -43.88
CA ASN A 310 -23.20 2.00 -44.98
C ASN A 310 -23.63 1.44 -46.35
N ASP A 311 -24.76 0.77 -46.44
CA ASP A 311 -25.30 0.28 -47.70
C ASP A 311 -26.05 1.40 -48.48
N PRO A 312 -25.42 2.06 -49.48
CA PRO A 312 -26.07 3.13 -50.23
C PRO A 312 -27.08 2.60 -51.28
N VAL A 313 -27.04 1.30 -51.54
CA VAL A 313 -27.85 0.67 -52.61
C VAL A 313 -29.18 0.20 -52.08
N ASN A 314 -29.22 -0.30 -50.84
CA ASN A 314 -30.41 -0.94 -50.30
C ASN A 314 -31.07 -0.21 -49.13
N ASP A 315 -30.50 0.92 -48.66
CA ASP A 315 -31.02 1.71 -47.52
C ASP A 315 -31.47 0.83 -46.33
N TYR A 316 -30.73 -0.27 -46.11
CA TYR A 316 -30.86 -1.03 -44.88
C TYR A 316 -30.38 -0.12 -43.78
N ALA A 317 -31.33 0.45 -43.06
CA ALA A 317 -31.03 1.21 -41.86
C ALA A 317 -30.05 0.39 -40.99
N SER A 318 -29.03 1.01 -40.49
CA SER A 318 -27.82 0.47 -39.85
C SER A 318 -28.03 -0.50 -38.67
N ASP A 319 -29.22 -1.01 -38.45
CA ASP A 319 -29.57 -1.90 -37.32
C ASP A 319 -30.50 -3.07 -37.74
N LYS A 320 -30.68 -3.35 -39.02
CA LYS A 320 -31.56 -4.44 -39.46
C LYS A 320 -30.75 -5.68 -39.79
N LEU A 321 -30.88 -6.71 -38.97
CA LEU A 321 -30.40 -8.05 -39.28
C LEU A 321 -31.19 -8.63 -40.43
N VAL A 322 -30.52 -9.02 -41.50
CA VAL A 322 -31.10 -9.61 -42.74
C VAL A 322 -30.77 -11.09 -42.76
N SER A 323 -31.76 -11.94 -42.96
CA SER A 323 -31.52 -13.39 -43.07
C SER A 323 -30.75 -13.70 -44.36
N LEU A 324 -30.06 -14.86 -44.39
CA LEU A 324 -29.38 -15.33 -45.57
C LEU A 324 -30.34 -15.44 -46.78
N GLU A 325 -31.57 -15.87 -46.58
CA GLU A 325 -32.58 -15.99 -47.60
C GLU A 325 -33.00 -14.62 -48.14
N GLU A 326 -33.24 -13.64 -47.27
CA GLU A 326 -33.54 -12.25 -47.69
C GLU A 326 -32.38 -11.63 -48.45
N TYR A 327 -31.13 -11.87 -48.03
CA TYR A 327 -29.94 -11.39 -48.73
C TYR A 327 -29.81 -12.00 -50.11
N LEU A 328 -30.00 -13.31 -50.27
CA LEU A 328 -29.98 -13.99 -51.55
C LEU A 328 -31.08 -13.50 -52.51
N ASN A 329 -32.22 -13.01 -52.00
CA ASN A 329 -33.30 -12.47 -52.80
C ASN A 329 -32.97 -11.15 -53.50
N VAL A 330 -32.06 -10.35 -52.95
CA VAL A 330 -31.58 -9.11 -53.66
C VAL A 330 -30.52 -9.41 -54.69
N ILE A 331 -30.01 -10.64 -54.81
CA ILE A 331 -29.06 -11.08 -55.81
C ILE A 331 -29.80 -11.58 -57.05
N HIS A 332 -29.27 -11.26 -58.22
CA HIS A 332 -29.84 -11.70 -59.50
C HIS A 332 -30.02 -13.23 -59.52
N PRO A 333 -31.18 -13.73 -59.98
CA PRO A 333 -31.50 -15.16 -59.95
C PRO A 333 -30.40 -16.09 -60.51
N GLU A 334 -29.73 -15.69 -61.58
CA GLU A 334 -28.63 -16.47 -62.17
C GLU A 334 -27.35 -16.49 -61.33
N ASP A 335 -27.14 -15.48 -60.46
CA ASP A 335 -25.94 -15.32 -59.64
C ASP A 335 -26.11 -15.92 -58.23
N ARG A 336 -27.35 -16.22 -57.80
CA ARG A 336 -27.67 -16.73 -56.45
C ARG A 336 -26.92 -17.99 -56.09
N SER A 337 -26.83 -18.97 -56.97
CA SER A 337 -26.13 -20.23 -56.71
C SER A 337 -24.64 -19.97 -56.49
N LEU A 338 -24.04 -19.10 -57.29
CA LEU A 338 -22.62 -18.76 -57.16
C LEU A 338 -22.30 -18.13 -55.79
N VAL A 339 -23.13 -17.19 -55.38
CA VAL A 339 -22.95 -16.51 -54.04
C VAL A 339 -23.21 -17.49 -52.90
N ASN A 340 -24.28 -18.30 -52.97
CA ASN A 340 -24.59 -19.26 -51.95
C ASN A 340 -23.49 -20.32 -51.80
N ASP A 341 -22.98 -20.87 -52.89
CA ASP A 341 -21.90 -21.87 -52.89
C ASP A 341 -20.60 -21.29 -52.31
N ALA A 342 -20.30 -20.05 -52.60
CA ALA A 342 -19.15 -19.34 -52.01
C ALA A 342 -19.31 -19.18 -50.48
N LEU A 343 -20.49 -18.72 -50.02
CA LEU A 343 -20.81 -18.59 -48.59
C LEU A 343 -20.77 -19.96 -47.86
N GLN A 344 -21.35 -20.99 -48.47
CA GLN A 344 -21.31 -22.34 -47.91
C GLN A 344 -19.88 -22.88 -47.85
N SER A 345 -19.04 -22.60 -48.85
CA SER A 345 -17.61 -22.96 -48.81
C SER A 345 -16.84 -22.30 -47.65
N MET A 346 -17.15 -21.03 -47.36
CA MET A 346 -16.60 -20.32 -46.19
C MET A 346 -17.07 -20.95 -44.85
N LEU A 347 -18.38 -21.20 -44.73
CA LEU A 347 -18.97 -21.79 -43.55
C LEU A 347 -18.40 -23.18 -43.24
N LEU A 348 -18.03 -23.94 -44.27
CA LEU A 348 -17.37 -25.25 -44.12
C LEU A 348 -15.85 -25.15 -43.92
N GLY A 349 -15.29 -23.94 -43.85
CA GLY A 349 -13.85 -23.71 -43.67
C GLY A 349 -13.00 -24.16 -44.89
N ARG A 350 -13.62 -24.34 -46.07
CA ARG A 350 -12.92 -24.82 -47.27
C ARG A 350 -12.23 -23.69 -48.03
N ASN A 351 -12.75 -22.47 -47.92
CA ASN A 351 -12.18 -21.29 -48.54
C ASN A 351 -12.37 -20.09 -47.57
N MET A 352 -11.30 -19.37 -47.29
CA MET A 352 -11.38 -18.22 -46.36
C MET A 352 -11.55 -16.87 -47.07
N ASN A 353 -11.40 -16.84 -48.37
CA ASN A 353 -11.53 -15.62 -49.17
C ASN A 353 -12.55 -15.85 -50.28
N ILE A 354 -13.53 -14.99 -50.33
CA ILE A 354 -14.47 -14.88 -51.48
C ILE A 354 -13.99 -13.73 -52.34
N ASN A 355 -13.95 -13.96 -53.64
CA ASN A 355 -13.77 -12.88 -54.62
C ASN A 355 -14.64 -13.22 -55.83
N LEU A 356 -15.82 -12.63 -55.86
CA LEU A 356 -16.78 -12.88 -56.96
C LEU A 356 -17.52 -11.60 -57.33
N THR A 357 -17.92 -11.53 -58.58
CA THR A 357 -18.77 -10.46 -59.10
C THR A 357 -20.19 -11.01 -59.26
N CYS A 358 -21.17 -10.31 -58.68
CA CYS A 358 -22.57 -10.64 -58.84
C CYS A 358 -23.40 -9.39 -59.11
N ARG A 359 -24.62 -9.58 -59.61
CA ARG A 359 -25.59 -8.52 -59.82
C ARG A 359 -26.51 -8.41 -58.61
N ILE A 360 -26.62 -7.22 -58.02
CA ILE A 360 -27.51 -6.91 -56.90
C ILE A 360 -28.58 -5.93 -57.38
N GLN A 361 -29.81 -6.16 -56.95
CA GLN A 361 -30.95 -5.30 -57.30
C GLN A 361 -30.93 -4.02 -56.43
N THR A 362 -31.00 -2.86 -57.07
CA THR A 362 -31.16 -1.58 -56.39
C THR A 362 -32.62 -1.30 -56.04
N ARG A 363 -32.91 -0.87 -54.84
CA ARG A 363 -34.30 -0.60 -54.38
C ARG A 363 -34.95 0.61 -55.07
N HIS A 364 -34.14 1.53 -55.60
CA HIS A 364 -34.68 2.77 -56.17
C HIS A 364 -35.21 2.66 -57.60
N ASP A 365 -34.58 1.81 -58.43
CA ASP A 365 -34.86 1.79 -59.86
C ASP A 365 -35.16 0.40 -60.42
N ASP A 366 -35.29 -0.62 -59.60
CA ASP A 366 -35.40 -2.04 -60.02
C ASP A 366 -34.32 -2.47 -61.06
N THR A 367 -33.20 -1.77 -61.03
CA THR A 367 -32.05 -2.06 -61.95
C THR A 367 -31.05 -2.97 -61.25
N TRP A 368 -30.31 -3.72 -62.06
CA TRP A 368 -29.23 -4.59 -61.60
C TRP A 368 -27.89 -3.87 -61.68
N GLN A 369 -27.18 -3.81 -60.55
CA GLN A 369 -25.82 -3.28 -60.47
C GLN A 369 -24.83 -4.41 -60.22
N TYR A 370 -23.63 -4.31 -60.87
CA TYR A 370 -22.54 -5.25 -60.61
C TYR A 370 -21.80 -4.86 -59.34
N CYS A 371 -21.70 -5.80 -58.41
CA CYS A 371 -20.95 -5.66 -57.18
C CYS A 371 -19.87 -6.74 -57.08
N ASN A 372 -18.72 -6.37 -56.53
CA ASN A 372 -17.67 -7.31 -56.18
C ASN A 372 -17.79 -7.64 -54.68
N ILE A 373 -17.91 -8.90 -54.34
CA ILE A 373 -17.88 -9.43 -52.98
C ILE A 373 -16.49 -9.98 -52.73
N THR A 374 -15.79 -9.42 -51.76
CA THR A 374 -14.42 -9.80 -51.38
C THR A 374 -14.33 -10.11 -49.89
#